data_4ce597380d95ba0e80ef82b4de7f300e
#
_entry.id   4ce597380d95ba0e80ef82b4de7f300e
#
_cell.length_a   1.000
_cell.length_b   1.000
_cell.length_c   1.000
_cell.angle_alpha   90.00
_cell.angle_beta   90.00
_cell.angle_gamma   90.00
#
_symmetry.space_group_name_H-M   'P 1'
#
loop_
_entity.id
_entity.type
_entity.pdbx_description
1 polymer ?
#
loop_
_entity_poly.entity_id
_entity_poly.type
_entity_poly.pdbx_seq_one_letter_code
_entity_poly.pdbx_strand_id
1 'polypeptide(L)'
;MYDVIVVGAGPTGATAAKTLADRHLKVLLVERMKMPRYKSCSGVLIKKSMDLVSRYFGKDVPRSAMCTPIDNRGMIFTDDKGKEYAFEQEGVNIWRSSFDNWLTENAVEAGVELRDETSAISCEQKSGYIELKFHSDKTYNEQARYVIDCEGVTSVIKRSVLNTSPKFITTYQTFNYGKIDLDPHYFYAYLQPELSEYDAWFNVKDDMLVLGVAVKDTSMIAYYYDSFIRYMQDRHALTVDKSVKEEKWLMPHIQTGCNIDYGTGRLLFAGEVAGFLNPMGEGISAGMESGNAAALAIAEHFNAPDSALADYRDRTIMLKTYMERQWHFVTSMAESFKMG
;
A
#
# COMPACT_ATOMS: atom_id res chain seq x y z
N MET A 1 -14.40 25.92 -1.25
CA MET A 1 -14.30 24.94 -0.13
C MET A 1 -14.85 23.62 -0.59
N TYR A 2 -14.15 22.52 -0.34
CA TYR A 2 -14.60 21.14 -0.60
C TYR A 2 -15.34 20.59 0.62
N ASP A 3 -16.13 19.53 0.39
CA ASP A 3 -16.66 18.74 1.51
C ASP A 3 -15.53 17.88 2.09
N VAL A 4 -14.77 17.21 1.22
CA VAL A 4 -13.62 16.39 1.61
C VAL A 4 -12.46 16.60 0.63
N ILE A 5 -11.24 16.72 1.18
CA ILE A 5 -10.00 16.59 0.42
C ILE A 5 -9.37 15.26 0.80
N VAL A 6 -9.07 14.44 -0.20
CA VAL A 6 -8.32 13.18 -0.06
C VAL A 6 -6.92 13.39 -0.59
N VAL A 7 -5.89 13.08 0.20
CA VAL A 7 -4.49 13.30 -0.17
C VAL A 7 -3.79 11.98 -0.39
N GLY A 8 -3.35 11.73 -1.63
CA GLY A 8 -2.74 10.50 -2.12
C GLY A 8 -3.70 9.68 -2.99
N ALA A 9 -3.38 9.53 -4.30
CA ALA A 9 -4.17 8.79 -5.29
C ALA A 9 -3.71 7.33 -5.46
N GLY A 10 -3.36 6.67 -4.34
CA GLY A 10 -3.21 5.21 -4.29
C GLY A 10 -4.56 4.50 -4.15
N PRO A 11 -4.56 3.15 -4.03
CA PRO A 11 -5.80 2.38 -3.90
C PRO A 11 -6.70 2.86 -2.74
N THR A 12 -6.10 3.26 -1.62
CA THR A 12 -6.82 3.82 -0.46
C THR A 12 -7.56 5.11 -0.82
N GLY A 13 -6.83 6.08 -1.38
CA GLY A 13 -7.39 7.40 -1.66
C GLY A 13 -8.37 7.39 -2.83
N ALA A 14 -8.09 6.64 -3.90
CA ALA A 14 -9.01 6.47 -5.02
C ALA A 14 -10.34 5.83 -4.56
N THR A 15 -10.27 4.81 -3.68
CA THR A 15 -11.46 4.17 -3.09
C THR A 15 -12.23 5.15 -2.21
N ALA A 16 -11.53 5.88 -1.32
CA ALA A 16 -12.18 6.87 -0.45
C ALA A 16 -12.86 7.98 -1.26
N ALA A 17 -12.15 8.54 -2.24
CA ALA A 17 -12.65 9.63 -3.07
C ALA A 17 -13.88 9.21 -3.88
N LYS A 18 -13.83 8.03 -4.53
CA LYS A 18 -14.98 7.48 -5.25
C LYS A 18 -16.18 7.25 -4.33
N THR A 19 -15.96 6.64 -3.16
CA THR A 19 -17.04 6.37 -2.18
C THR A 19 -17.72 7.66 -1.74
N LEU A 20 -16.96 8.74 -1.52
CA LEU A 20 -17.51 10.06 -1.17
C LEU A 20 -18.29 10.69 -2.33
N ALA A 21 -17.78 10.61 -3.56
CA ALA A 21 -18.45 11.12 -4.75
C ALA A 21 -19.77 10.38 -5.03
N ASP A 22 -19.80 9.06 -4.85
CA ASP A 22 -21.02 8.24 -4.93
C ASP A 22 -22.08 8.66 -3.87
N ARG A 23 -21.67 9.38 -2.83
CA ARG A 23 -22.55 9.99 -1.79
C ARG A 23 -22.80 11.47 -2.04
N HIS A 24 -22.52 11.96 -3.25
CA HIS A 24 -22.76 13.32 -3.72
C HIS A 24 -22.00 14.42 -2.94
N LEU A 25 -20.88 14.09 -2.31
CA LEU A 25 -19.99 15.05 -1.68
C LEU A 25 -19.04 15.66 -2.72
N LYS A 26 -18.69 16.92 -2.53
CA LYS A 26 -17.70 17.63 -3.35
C LYS A 26 -16.28 17.23 -2.92
N VAL A 27 -15.61 16.41 -3.73
CA VAL A 27 -14.33 15.80 -3.39
C VAL A 27 -13.20 16.32 -4.27
N LEU A 28 -12.07 16.68 -3.65
CA LEU A 28 -10.79 16.88 -4.29
C LEU A 28 -9.87 15.72 -3.93
N LEU A 29 -9.32 15.05 -4.93
CA LEU A 29 -8.25 14.04 -4.80
C LEU A 29 -6.93 14.66 -5.25
N VAL A 30 -5.92 14.63 -4.39
CA VAL A 30 -4.60 15.21 -4.66
C VAL A 30 -3.55 14.12 -4.73
N GLU A 31 -2.66 14.19 -5.73
CA GLU A 31 -1.51 13.28 -5.87
C GLU A 31 -0.25 14.11 -6.14
N ARG A 32 0.83 13.79 -5.43
CA ARG A 32 2.12 14.51 -5.56
C ARG A 32 2.84 14.29 -6.88
N MET A 33 2.60 13.13 -7.50
CA MET A 33 3.23 12.74 -8.76
C MET A 33 2.24 12.87 -9.91
N LYS A 34 2.76 13.01 -11.12
CA LYS A 34 1.94 12.96 -12.33
C LYS A 34 1.36 11.57 -12.53
N MET A 35 0.05 11.48 -12.79
CA MET A 35 -0.62 10.23 -13.12
C MET A 35 -0.51 9.90 -14.63
N PRO A 36 -0.34 8.63 -15.02
CA PRO A 36 -0.06 7.45 -14.18
C PRO A 36 1.34 7.48 -13.58
N ARG A 37 1.44 7.17 -12.29
CA ARG A 37 2.72 7.22 -11.58
C ARG A 37 3.25 5.83 -11.22
N TYR A 38 4.56 5.71 -11.16
CA TYR A 38 5.20 4.50 -10.66
C TYR A 38 5.07 4.38 -9.13
N LYS A 39 4.86 3.16 -8.65
CA LYS A 39 4.96 2.78 -7.23
C LYS A 39 5.59 1.40 -7.15
N SER A 40 6.69 1.27 -6.42
CA SER A 40 7.33 -0.02 -6.14
C SER A 40 6.36 -0.98 -5.44
N CYS A 41 6.25 -2.19 -5.96
CA CYS A 41 5.38 -3.25 -5.44
C CYS A 41 5.61 -4.54 -6.22
N SER A 42 5.50 -5.69 -5.57
CA SER A 42 5.43 -6.99 -6.26
C SER A 42 4.29 -7.03 -7.28
N GLY A 43 3.19 -6.32 -6.99
CA GLY A 43 2.06 -6.18 -7.92
C GLY A 43 1.10 -7.36 -7.93
N VAL A 44 1.10 -8.18 -6.89
CA VAL A 44 0.10 -9.24 -6.72
C VAL A 44 -1.17 -8.66 -6.12
N LEU A 45 -2.29 -8.80 -6.82
CA LEU A 45 -3.63 -8.58 -6.29
C LEU A 45 -4.22 -9.92 -5.89
N ILE A 46 -4.39 -10.13 -4.61
CA ILE A 46 -5.04 -11.33 -4.07
C ILE A 46 -6.56 -11.28 -4.32
N LYS A 47 -7.23 -12.43 -4.24
CA LYS A 47 -8.69 -12.53 -4.44
C LYS A 47 -9.47 -11.49 -3.65
N LYS A 48 -9.12 -11.28 -2.38
CA LYS A 48 -9.74 -10.25 -1.54
C LYS A 48 -9.66 -8.86 -2.18
N SER A 49 -8.51 -8.48 -2.73
CA SER A 49 -8.35 -7.17 -3.39
C SER A 49 -9.20 -7.06 -4.63
N MET A 50 -9.32 -8.12 -5.44
CA MET A 50 -10.19 -8.16 -6.62
C MET A 50 -11.67 -8.04 -6.23
N ASP A 51 -12.12 -8.77 -5.20
CA ASP A 51 -13.50 -8.70 -4.70
C ASP A 51 -13.85 -7.29 -4.18
N LEU A 52 -12.87 -6.59 -3.55
CA LEU A 52 -13.04 -5.21 -3.12
C LEU A 52 -13.13 -4.24 -4.30
N VAL A 53 -12.36 -4.47 -5.36
CA VAL A 53 -12.46 -3.70 -6.61
C VAL A 53 -13.87 -3.86 -7.18
N SER A 54 -14.34 -5.08 -7.38
CA SER A 54 -15.70 -5.33 -7.88
C SER A 54 -16.76 -4.68 -6.99
N ARG A 55 -16.62 -4.78 -5.67
CA ARG A 55 -17.55 -4.20 -4.69
C ARG A 55 -17.61 -2.68 -4.71
N TYR A 56 -16.45 -2.01 -4.73
CA TYR A 56 -16.38 -0.55 -4.57
C TYR A 56 -16.42 0.21 -5.88
N PHE A 57 -16.00 -0.42 -6.98
CA PHE A 57 -15.96 0.20 -8.29
C PHE A 57 -17.02 -0.34 -9.26
N GLY A 58 -17.69 -1.47 -8.92
CA GLY A 58 -18.70 -2.10 -9.78
C GLY A 58 -18.12 -2.66 -11.09
N LYS A 59 -16.81 -2.85 -11.15
CA LYS A 59 -16.05 -3.28 -12.34
C LYS A 59 -14.97 -4.27 -11.92
N ASP A 60 -14.57 -5.15 -12.80
CA ASP A 60 -13.41 -6.00 -12.58
C ASP A 60 -12.12 -5.28 -12.98
N VAL A 61 -10.97 -5.75 -12.45
CA VAL A 61 -9.66 -5.23 -12.82
C VAL A 61 -9.43 -5.40 -14.32
N PRO A 62 -9.17 -4.33 -15.08
CA PRO A 62 -9.06 -4.43 -16.53
C PRO A 62 -7.75 -5.11 -16.95
N ARG A 63 -7.79 -5.77 -18.10
CA ARG A 63 -6.61 -6.42 -18.67
C ARG A 63 -5.42 -5.46 -18.86
N SER A 64 -5.69 -4.19 -19.17
CA SER A 64 -4.69 -3.14 -19.33
C SER A 64 -3.91 -2.80 -18.06
N ALA A 65 -4.42 -3.18 -16.88
CA ALA A 65 -3.71 -3.01 -15.61
C ALA A 65 -2.88 -4.24 -15.23
N MET A 66 -3.06 -5.37 -15.92
CA MET A 66 -2.39 -6.63 -15.62
C MET A 66 -1.03 -6.76 -16.34
N CYS A 67 -0.16 -7.61 -15.79
CA CYS A 67 1.08 -8.04 -16.42
C CYS A 67 1.15 -9.58 -16.49
N THR A 68 2.06 -10.12 -17.29
CA THR A 68 2.23 -11.57 -17.41
C THR A 68 3.24 -12.12 -16.39
N PRO A 69 3.05 -13.37 -15.89
CA PRO A 69 1.83 -14.17 -16.01
C PRO A 69 0.66 -13.45 -15.32
N ILE A 70 -0.54 -13.56 -15.93
CA ILE A 70 -1.69 -12.82 -15.40
C ILE A 70 -2.18 -13.41 -14.10
N ASP A 71 -2.41 -14.70 -14.10
CA ASP A 71 -2.85 -15.44 -12.93
C ASP A 71 -1.70 -15.57 -11.92
N ASN A 72 -2.01 -15.24 -10.70
CA ASN A 72 -1.21 -15.59 -9.53
C ASN A 72 -1.98 -16.70 -8.78
N ARG A 73 -1.31 -17.82 -8.51
CA ARG A 73 -1.91 -18.99 -7.89
C ARG A 73 -1.74 -19.02 -6.38
N GLY A 74 -0.96 -18.10 -5.84
CA GLY A 74 -0.73 -18.03 -4.41
C GLY A 74 0.67 -17.58 -4.04
N MET A 75 1.03 -17.96 -2.82
CA MET A 75 2.33 -17.63 -2.25
C MET A 75 3.00 -18.89 -1.72
N ILE A 76 4.29 -19.03 -2.01
CA ILE A 76 5.16 -20.02 -1.41
C ILE A 76 6.15 -19.28 -0.52
N PHE A 77 6.22 -19.62 0.76
CA PHE A 77 7.22 -19.02 1.61
C PHE A 77 7.97 -20.03 2.47
N THR A 78 9.19 -19.71 2.79
CA THR A 78 10.01 -20.44 3.74
C THR A 78 10.04 -19.74 5.08
N ASP A 79 9.92 -20.51 6.17
CA ASP A 79 10.12 -19.97 7.52
C ASP A 79 11.60 -19.64 7.79
N ASP A 80 11.90 -19.15 8.99
CA ASP A 80 13.25 -18.80 9.39
C ASP A 80 14.25 -19.99 9.47
N LYS A 81 13.74 -21.22 9.32
CA LYS A 81 14.53 -22.48 9.26
C LYS A 81 14.60 -23.06 7.86
N GLY A 82 14.01 -22.39 6.87
CA GLY A 82 13.99 -22.83 5.48
C GLY A 82 12.94 -23.90 5.18
N LYS A 83 11.96 -24.15 6.07
CA LYS A 83 10.84 -25.03 5.76
C LYS A 83 9.83 -24.30 4.89
N GLU A 84 9.47 -24.92 3.78
CA GLU A 84 8.54 -24.37 2.79
C GLU A 84 7.07 -24.61 3.14
N TYR A 85 6.24 -23.63 2.83
CA TYR A 85 4.79 -23.66 2.97
C TYR A 85 4.16 -23.03 1.74
N ALA A 86 3.22 -23.75 1.12
CA ALA A 86 2.46 -23.27 -0.02
C ALA A 86 1.04 -22.84 0.40
N PHE A 87 0.62 -21.67 -0.03
CA PHE A 87 -0.74 -21.13 0.15
C PHE A 87 -1.35 -20.87 -1.21
N GLU A 88 -2.27 -21.73 -1.59
CA GLU A 88 -3.05 -21.57 -2.80
C GLU A 88 -4.07 -20.43 -2.60
N GLN A 89 -4.02 -19.45 -3.48
CA GLN A 89 -4.91 -18.30 -3.47
C GLN A 89 -5.03 -17.72 -4.87
N GLU A 90 -6.25 -17.59 -5.37
CA GLU A 90 -6.51 -16.90 -6.62
C GLU A 90 -6.07 -15.43 -6.55
N GLY A 91 -5.42 -14.97 -7.59
CA GLY A 91 -4.96 -13.59 -7.73
C GLY A 91 -4.59 -13.24 -9.15
N VAL A 92 -4.23 -11.98 -9.37
CA VAL A 92 -3.69 -11.50 -10.64
C VAL A 92 -2.45 -10.62 -10.42
N ASN A 93 -1.55 -10.65 -11.38
CA ASN A 93 -0.38 -9.77 -11.39
C ASN A 93 -0.69 -8.46 -12.13
N ILE A 94 -0.29 -7.34 -11.54
CA ILE A 94 -0.56 -6.00 -12.07
C ILE A 94 0.67 -5.10 -12.06
N TRP A 95 0.64 -4.07 -12.90
CA TRP A 95 1.46 -2.87 -12.72
C TRP A 95 0.70 -1.83 -11.90
N ARG A 96 1.30 -1.39 -10.80
CA ARG A 96 0.71 -0.36 -9.93
C ARG A 96 0.45 0.96 -10.65
N SER A 97 1.29 1.33 -11.62
CA SER A 97 1.07 2.52 -12.43
C SER A 97 -0.27 2.48 -13.17
N SER A 98 -0.56 1.37 -13.84
CA SER A 98 -1.80 1.18 -14.59
C SER A 98 -3.00 0.96 -13.68
N PHE A 99 -2.84 0.15 -12.63
CA PHE A 99 -3.91 -0.15 -11.69
C PHE A 99 -4.35 1.06 -10.88
N ASP A 100 -3.39 1.78 -10.27
CA ASP A 100 -3.70 2.98 -9.47
C ASP A 100 -4.32 4.09 -10.35
N ASN A 101 -3.84 4.24 -11.59
CA ASN A 101 -4.41 5.19 -12.54
C ASN A 101 -5.86 4.83 -12.89
N TRP A 102 -6.12 3.57 -13.19
CA TRP A 102 -7.46 3.09 -13.49
C TRP A 102 -8.44 3.30 -12.32
N LEU A 103 -8.03 3.06 -11.08
CA LEU A 103 -8.84 3.37 -9.89
C LEU A 103 -9.14 4.87 -9.80
N THR A 104 -8.13 5.70 -10.08
CA THR A 104 -8.24 7.17 -10.06
C THR A 104 -9.18 7.67 -11.15
N GLU A 105 -9.08 7.14 -12.38
CA GLU A 105 -9.99 7.45 -13.48
C GLU A 105 -11.44 7.14 -13.12
N ASN A 106 -11.70 5.99 -12.48
CA ASN A 106 -13.04 5.65 -12.01
C ASN A 106 -13.55 6.61 -10.92
N ALA A 107 -12.66 7.13 -10.06
CA ALA A 107 -13.06 8.16 -9.10
C ALA A 107 -13.40 9.49 -9.80
N VAL A 108 -12.63 9.87 -10.83
CA VAL A 108 -12.92 11.06 -11.65
C VAL A 108 -14.23 10.90 -12.42
N GLU A 109 -14.50 9.73 -13.01
CA GLU A 109 -15.78 9.41 -13.66
C GLU A 109 -16.96 9.55 -12.69
N ALA A 110 -16.77 9.28 -11.40
CA ALA A 110 -17.78 9.49 -10.35
C ALA A 110 -17.95 10.96 -9.92
N GLY A 111 -17.16 11.89 -10.47
CA GLY A 111 -17.27 13.32 -10.19
C GLY A 111 -16.21 13.89 -9.25
N VAL A 112 -15.15 13.13 -8.95
CA VAL A 112 -14.01 13.61 -8.15
C VAL A 112 -13.16 14.58 -8.99
N GLU A 113 -12.80 15.73 -8.43
CA GLU A 113 -11.78 16.60 -9.00
C GLU A 113 -10.39 16.01 -8.67
N LEU A 114 -9.58 15.75 -9.68
CA LEU A 114 -8.19 15.29 -9.51
C LEU A 114 -7.22 16.44 -9.72
N ARG A 115 -6.26 16.59 -8.82
CA ARG A 115 -5.05 17.41 -8.99
C ARG A 115 -3.82 16.56 -8.71
N ASP A 116 -3.18 16.11 -9.76
CA ASP A 116 -1.86 15.49 -9.70
C ASP A 116 -0.74 16.55 -9.72
N GLU A 117 0.54 16.13 -9.65
CA GLU A 117 1.70 17.03 -9.52
C GLU A 117 1.52 18.08 -8.40
N THR A 118 0.77 17.70 -7.34
CA THR A 118 0.40 18.58 -6.24
C THR A 118 0.72 17.93 -4.89
N SER A 119 1.65 18.50 -4.16
CA SER A 119 2.11 18.00 -2.87
C SER A 119 1.47 18.76 -1.70
N ALA A 120 0.99 18.04 -0.69
CA ALA A 120 0.64 18.65 0.59
C ALA A 120 1.91 19.14 1.31
N ILE A 121 1.84 20.33 1.91
CA ILE A 121 2.93 20.92 2.70
C ILE A 121 2.57 20.93 4.18
N SER A 122 1.35 21.34 4.50
CA SER A 122 0.85 21.43 5.89
C SER A 122 -0.66 21.29 5.94
N CYS A 123 -1.14 20.91 7.12
CA CYS A 123 -2.55 20.74 7.42
C CYS A 123 -2.83 21.39 8.77
N GLU A 124 -3.83 22.27 8.84
CA GLU A 124 -4.22 22.95 10.06
C GLU A 124 -5.72 22.84 10.28
N GLN A 125 -6.12 22.30 11.43
CA GLN A 125 -7.52 22.24 11.83
C GLN A 125 -7.97 23.60 12.38
N LYS A 126 -9.05 24.12 11.82
CA LYS A 126 -9.73 25.36 12.24
C LYS A 126 -11.10 25.03 12.82
N SER A 127 -11.77 26.06 13.33
CA SER A 127 -13.16 25.91 13.80
C SER A 127 -14.08 25.59 12.60
N GLY A 128 -14.50 24.32 12.49
CA GLY A 128 -15.47 23.87 11.49
C GLY A 128 -14.89 23.41 10.15
N TYR A 129 -13.60 23.56 9.87
CA TYR A 129 -12.95 23.15 8.63
C TYR A 129 -11.45 22.85 8.84
N ILE A 130 -10.83 22.31 7.81
CA ILE A 130 -9.38 22.12 7.72
C ILE A 130 -8.84 22.98 6.58
N GLU A 131 -7.72 23.64 6.81
CA GLU A 131 -6.95 24.34 5.80
C GLU A 131 -5.71 23.51 5.46
N LEU A 132 -5.56 23.20 4.16
CA LEU A 132 -4.41 22.52 3.60
C LEU A 132 -3.61 23.49 2.75
N LYS A 133 -2.29 23.45 2.91
CA LYS A 133 -1.35 24.17 2.05
C LYS A 133 -0.75 23.18 1.06
N PHE A 134 -0.82 23.50 -0.22
CA PHE A 134 -0.31 22.70 -1.33
C PHE A 134 0.79 23.44 -2.09
N HIS A 135 1.62 22.66 -2.76
CA HIS A 135 2.59 23.11 -3.74
C HIS A 135 2.42 22.32 -5.04
N SER A 136 2.29 23.06 -6.13
CA SER A 136 2.44 22.59 -7.52
C SER A 136 3.43 23.54 -8.22
N ASP A 137 3.04 24.25 -9.28
CA ASP A 137 3.82 25.37 -9.83
C ASP A 137 3.97 26.53 -8.85
N LYS A 138 3.00 26.71 -7.99
CA LYS A 138 2.97 27.70 -6.92
C LYS A 138 2.37 27.12 -5.63
N THR A 139 2.64 27.80 -4.54
CA THR A 139 2.00 27.48 -3.26
C THR A 139 0.65 28.13 -3.14
N TYR A 140 -0.36 27.39 -2.67
CA TYR A 140 -1.73 27.85 -2.46
C TYR A 140 -2.42 27.09 -1.34
N ASN A 141 -3.53 27.62 -0.84
CA ASN A 141 -4.33 26.99 0.20
C ASN A 141 -5.67 26.51 -0.37
N GLU A 142 -6.14 25.39 0.15
CA GLU A 142 -7.50 24.88 -0.03
C GLU A 142 -8.14 24.58 1.32
N GLN A 143 -9.48 24.63 1.35
CA GLN A 143 -10.26 24.39 2.54
C GLN A 143 -11.25 23.26 2.32
N ALA A 144 -11.40 22.39 3.31
CA ALA A 144 -12.39 21.32 3.32
C ALA A 144 -13.03 21.14 4.70
N ARG A 145 -14.23 20.56 4.72
CA ARG A 145 -14.89 20.14 5.96
C ARG A 145 -14.15 18.99 6.61
N TYR A 146 -13.62 18.06 5.82
CA TYR A 146 -12.81 16.92 6.25
C TYR A 146 -11.60 16.70 5.35
N VAL A 147 -10.60 16.02 5.89
CA VAL A 147 -9.45 15.54 5.14
C VAL A 147 -9.28 14.06 5.44
N ILE A 148 -9.04 13.26 4.40
CA ILE A 148 -8.55 11.88 4.53
C ILE A 148 -7.11 11.87 4.00
N ASP A 149 -6.16 11.63 4.90
CA ASP A 149 -4.77 11.43 4.53
C ASP A 149 -4.55 9.98 4.11
N CYS A 150 -4.16 9.79 2.85
CA CYS A 150 -3.84 8.53 2.19
C CYS A 150 -2.43 8.59 1.57
N GLU A 151 -1.52 9.44 2.06
CA GLU A 151 -0.19 9.68 1.49
C GLU A 151 0.75 8.46 1.61
N GLY A 152 0.35 7.45 2.38
CA GLY A 152 1.17 6.26 2.62
C GLY A 152 2.29 6.53 3.64
N VAL A 153 3.38 5.77 3.52
CA VAL A 153 4.47 5.72 4.51
C VAL A 153 5.16 7.06 4.77
N THR A 154 5.20 7.94 3.78
CA THR A 154 5.92 9.21 3.84
C THR A 154 5.01 10.42 4.07
N SER A 155 3.83 10.23 4.68
CA SER A 155 2.88 11.30 4.89
C SER A 155 3.52 12.56 5.50
N VAL A 156 3.32 13.67 4.83
CA VAL A 156 3.70 15.00 5.30
C VAL A 156 2.67 15.50 6.32
N ILE A 157 1.39 15.26 6.06
CA ILE A 157 0.28 15.68 6.93
C ILE A 157 0.42 15.04 8.30
N LYS A 158 0.53 13.72 8.38
CA LYS A 158 0.66 13.01 9.66
C LYS A 158 1.84 13.51 10.47
N ARG A 159 3.01 13.66 9.83
CA ARG A 159 4.22 14.15 10.52
C ARG A 159 4.05 15.57 11.05
N SER A 160 3.41 16.46 10.28
CA SER A 160 3.20 17.85 10.68
C SER A 160 2.21 18.00 11.84
N VAL A 161 1.18 17.15 11.89
CA VAL A 161 0.12 17.20 12.91
C VAL A 161 0.51 16.50 14.21
N LEU A 162 1.17 15.34 14.11
CA LEU A 162 1.50 14.52 15.28
C LEU A 162 2.92 14.75 15.80
N ASN A 163 3.75 15.51 15.08
CA ASN A 163 5.16 15.73 15.39
C ASN A 163 5.91 14.40 15.64
N THR A 164 5.61 13.37 14.84
CA THR A 164 6.17 12.03 14.96
C THR A 164 7.15 11.74 13.82
N SER A 165 8.20 11.00 14.11
CA SER A 165 9.10 10.46 13.10
C SER A 165 8.73 8.98 12.89
N PRO A 166 8.15 8.61 11.74
CA PRO A 166 7.81 7.23 11.48
C PRO A 166 9.08 6.39 11.36
N LYS A 167 9.01 5.13 11.83
CA LYS A 167 10.05 4.14 11.60
C LYS A 167 9.79 3.46 10.27
N PHE A 168 10.86 3.24 9.50
CA PHE A 168 10.81 2.63 8.17
C PHE A 168 11.67 1.39 8.11
N ILE A 169 11.30 0.49 7.21
CA ILE A 169 12.20 -0.47 6.59
C ILE A 169 12.41 -0.05 5.14
N THR A 170 13.54 -0.44 4.57
CA THR A 170 13.84 -0.20 3.16
C THR A 170 13.70 -1.49 2.38
N THR A 171 12.91 -1.46 1.33
CA THR A 171 12.86 -2.51 0.33
C THR A 171 13.82 -2.15 -0.81
N TYR A 172 14.60 -3.12 -1.25
CA TYR A 172 15.44 -3.04 -2.45
C TYR A 172 15.07 -4.18 -3.40
N GLN A 173 14.81 -3.86 -4.65
CA GLN A 173 14.52 -4.89 -5.64
C GLN A 173 15.14 -4.55 -6.99
N THR A 174 15.38 -5.60 -7.78
CA THR A 174 15.88 -5.51 -9.14
C THR A 174 14.93 -6.21 -10.10
N PHE A 175 14.97 -5.78 -11.35
CA PHE A 175 14.26 -6.37 -12.48
C PHE A 175 15.29 -6.89 -13.45
N ASN A 176 15.25 -8.19 -13.75
CA ASN A 176 16.30 -8.86 -14.49
C ASN A 176 15.72 -9.73 -15.61
N TYR A 177 16.37 -9.74 -16.74
CA TYR A 177 16.20 -10.84 -17.71
C TYR A 177 17.09 -12.00 -17.30
N GLY A 178 16.58 -13.23 -17.45
CA GLY A 178 17.31 -14.44 -17.05
C GLY A 178 16.40 -15.65 -16.98
N LYS A 179 16.86 -16.67 -16.27
CA LYS A 179 16.11 -17.94 -16.08
C LYS A 179 16.18 -18.37 -14.63
N ILE A 180 15.16 -19.08 -14.20
CA ILE A 180 15.07 -19.67 -12.87
C ILE A 180 14.15 -20.89 -12.91
N ASP A 181 14.44 -21.88 -12.07
CA ASP A 181 13.63 -23.11 -11.94
C ASP A 181 12.59 -22.93 -10.81
N LEU A 182 11.67 -21.99 -11.02
CA LEU A 182 10.51 -21.74 -10.15
C LEU A 182 9.28 -21.46 -11.02
N ASP A 183 8.09 -21.84 -10.52
CA ASP A 183 6.84 -21.55 -11.21
C ASP A 183 6.54 -20.03 -11.17
N PRO A 184 6.47 -19.33 -12.32
CA PRO A 184 6.26 -17.89 -12.38
C PRO A 184 4.87 -17.44 -11.91
N HIS A 185 3.95 -18.37 -11.68
CA HIS A 185 2.59 -18.08 -11.22
C HIS A 185 2.48 -17.92 -9.70
N TYR A 186 3.58 -18.06 -8.94
CA TYR A 186 3.59 -17.86 -7.49
C TYR A 186 4.44 -16.65 -7.10
N PHE A 187 4.06 -16.03 -5.99
CA PHE A 187 4.93 -15.13 -5.27
C PHE A 187 5.72 -15.93 -4.23
N TYR A 188 7.04 -15.81 -4.23
CA TYR A 188 7.93 -16.49 -3.28
C TYR A 188 8.44 -15.49 -2.26
N ALA A 189 8.37 -15.87 -0.97
CA ALA A 189 8.92 -15.10 0.12
C ALA A 189 9.80 -15.99 1.01
N TYR A 190 10.96 -15.49 1.37
CA TYR A 190 11.97 -16.18 2.16
C TYR A 190 12.19 -15.42 3.45
N LEU A 191 11.87 -16.05 4.60
CA LEU A 191 11.95 -15.44 5.92
C LEU A 191 13.23 -15.81 6.68
N GLN A 192 14.18 -16.42 6.01
CA GLN A 192 15.45 -16.84 6.58
C GLN A 192 16.32 -15.62 6.91
N PRO A 193 16.85 -15.50 8.14
CA PRO A 193 17.58 -14.32 8.59
C PRO A 193 18.92 -14.09 7.89
N GLU A 194 19.47 -15.11 7.23
CA GLU A 194 20.67 -14.98 6.39
C GLU A 194 20.38 -14.34 5.03
N LEU A 195 19.11 -14.29 4.60
CA LEU A 195 18.69 -13.74 3.30
C LEU A 195 18.13 -12.32 3.39
N SER A 196 17.61 -11.93 4.54
CA SER A 196 17.04 -10.61 4.75
C SER A 196 16.84 -10.32 6.24
N GLU A 197 16.79 -9.06 6.64
CA GLU A 197 16.37 -8.67 8.00
C GLU A 197 14.86 -8.79 8.22
N TYR A 198 14.07 -8.91 7.13
CA TYR A 198 12.62 -9.14 7.13
C TYR A 198 12.25 -10.31 6.24
N ASP A 199 12.13 -10.05 4.95
CA ASP A 199 11.84 -11.03 3.91
C ASP A 199 12.66 -10.73 2.66
N ALA A 200 13.09 -11.78 1.97
CA ALA A 200 13.52 -11.71 0.59
C ALA A 200 12.41 -12.27 -0.29
N TRP A 201 12.28 -11.79 -1.52
CA TRP A 201 11.20 -12.25 -2.39
C TRP A 201 11.63 -12.43 -3.85
N PHE A 202 10.86 -13.28 -4.52
CA PHE A 202 10.92 -13.48 -5.96
C PHE A 202 9.50 -13.50 -6.53
N ASN A 203 9.32 -12.86 -7.67
CA ASN A 203 8.15 -13.00 -8.52
C ASN A 203 8.50 -12.61 -9.96
N VAL A 204 7.59 -12.87 -10.89
CA VAL A 204 7.75 -12.51 -12.30
C VAL A 204 6.80 -11.38 -12.67
N LYS A 205 7.28 -10.44 -13.46
CA LYS A 205 6.47 -9.37 -14.09
C LYS A 205 6.84 -9.26 -15.55
N ASP A 206 5.89 -9.57 -16.41
CA ASP A 206 6.10 -9.77 -17.83
C ASP A 206 7.20 -10.84 -18.05
N ASP A 207 8.29 -10.52 -18.68
CA ASP A 207 9.44 -11.44 -18.90
C ASP A 207 10.59 -11.18 -17.92
N MET A 208 10.36 -10.38 -16.87
CA MET A 208 11.41 -9.99 -15.92
C MET A 208 11.29 -10.75 -14.60
N LEU A 209 12.41 -11.23 -14.12
CA LEU A 209 12.61 -11.78 -12.79
C LEU A 209 12.76 -10.63 -11.80
N VAL A 210 11.86 -10.51 -10.84
CA VAL A 210 11.90 -9.52 -9.78
C VAL A 210 12.46 -10.17 -8.52
N LEU A 211 13.61 -9.69 -8.06
CA LEU A 211 14.31 -10.19 -6.89
C LEU A 211 14.50 -9.04 -5.89
N GLY A 212 14.13 -9.25 -4.64
CA GLY A 212 14.22 -8.18 -3.66
C GLY A 212 14.49 -8.64 -2.24
N VAL A 213 14.90 -7.69 -1.39
CA VAL A 213 15.14 -7.86 0.03
C VAL A 213 14.60 -6.66 0.82
N ALA A 214 14.16 -6.89 2.04
CA ALA A 214 13.73 -5.85 2.97
C ALA A 214 14.70 -5.75 4.16
N VAL A 215 15.22 -4.55 4.42
CA VAL A 215 16.24 -4.31 5.46
C VAL A 215 15.87 -3.14 6.38
N LYS A 216 16.32 -3.21 7.63
CA LYS A 216 16.26 -2.08 8.59
C LYS A 216 17.41 -1.11 8.35
N ASP A 217 18.60 -1.65 8.16
CA ASP A 217 19.81 -0.89 7.87
C ASP A 217 20.14 -0.91 6.38
N THR A 218 20.02 0.24 5.74
CA THR A 218 20.29 0.38 4.30
C THR A 218 21.73 0.04 3.89
N SER A 219 22.69 0.09 4.83
CA SER A 219 24.08 -0.32 4.58
C SER A 219 24.20 -1.84 4.34
N MET A 220 23.21 -2.62 4.80
CA MET A 220 23.17 -4.07 4.67
C MET A 220 22.53 -4.57 3.36
N ILE A 221 22.01 -3.68 2.52
CA ILE A 221 21.34 -4.06 1.27
C ILE A 221 22.21 -4.97 0.41
N ALA A 222 23.46 -4.56 0.15
CA ALA A 222 24.36 -5.35 -0.71
C ALA A 222 24.62 -6.75 -0.13
N TYR A 223 24.88 -6.83 1.18
CA TYR A 223 25.13 -8.09 1.87
C TYR A 223 23.95 -9.06 1.72
N TYR A 224 22.75 -8.64 2.06
CA TYR A 224 21.56 -9.50 2.00
C TYR A 224 21.14 -9.79 0.56
N TYR A 225 21.22 -8.82 -0.33
CA TYR A 225 20.88 -9.03 -1.73
C TYR A 225 21.83 -10.04 -2.39
N ASP A 226 23.14 -9.91 -2.18
CA ASP A 226 24.12 -10.87 -2.71
C ASP A 226 23.95 -12.27 -2.09
N SER A 227 23.59 -12.35 -0.81
CA SER A 227 23.28 -13.63 -0.15
C SER A 227 22.05 -14.28 -0.77
N PHE A 228 20.99 -13.48 -1.01
CA PHE A 228 19.79 -13.97 -1.65
C PHE A 228 20.02 -14.41 -3.09
N ILE A 229 20.77 -13.64 -3.89
CA ILE A 229 21.11 -14.05 -5.26
C ILE A 229 21.88 -15.38 -5.27
N ARG A 230 22.88 -15.57 -4.41
CA ARG A 230 23.61 -16.86 -4.29
C ARG A 230 22.68 -18.00 -3.91
N TYR A 231 21.79 -17.78 -2.94
CA TYR A 231 20.78 -18.78 -2.56
C TYR A 231 19.91 -19.18 -3.75
N MET A 232 19.43 -18.21 -4.54
CA MET A 232 18.60 -18.47 -5.73
C MET A 232 19.38 -19.19 -6.84
N GLN A 233 20.67 -18.89 -7.00
CA GLN A 233 21.56 -19.60 -7.94
C GLN A 233 21.75 -21.06 -7.52
N ASP A 234 22.03 -21.31 -6.25
CA ASP A 234 22.35 -22.63 -5.71
C ASP A 234 21.11 -23.53 -5.62
N ARG A 235 19.96 -22.99 -5.30
CA ARG A 235 18.72 -23.74 -5.03
C ARG A 235 17.75 -23.82 -6.21
N HIS A 236 17.74 -22.79 -7.06
CA HIS A 236 16.74 -22.61 -8.12
C HIS A 236 17.35 -22.31 -9.48
N ALA A 237 18.63 -22.61 -9.66
CA ALA A 237 19.38 -22.45 -10.93
C ALA A 237 19.20 -21.05 -11.56
N LEU A 238 19.11 -19.99 -10.72
CA LEU A 238 19.00 -18.62 -11.20
C LEU A 238 20.18 -18.26 -12.10
N THR A 239 19.90 -17.76 -13.30
CA THR A 239 20.85 -17.06 -14.14
C THR A 239 20.33 -15.66 -14.44
N VAL A 240 21.18 -14.67 -14.35
CA VAL A 240 20.84 -13.27 -14.69
C VAL A 240 21.65 -12.90 -15.94
N ASP A 241 20.95 -12.68 -17.04
CA ASP A 241 21.58 -12.27 -18.32
C ASP A 241 21.79 -10.75 -18.33
N LYS A 242 20.83 -9.99 -17.79
CA LYS A 242 20.88 -8.53 -17.76
C LYS A 242 19.99 -7.98 -16.64
N SER A 243 20.55 -7.10 -15.81
CA SER A 243 19.76 -6.26 -14.91
C SER A 243 19.26 -5.03 -15.67
N VAL A 244 17.96 -4.76 -15.56
CA VAL A 244 17.26 -3.71 -16.33
C VAL A 244 17.01 -2.49 -15.46
N LYS A 245 16.64 -2.73 -14.19
CA LYS A 245 16.26 -1.69 -13.25
C LYS A 245 16.55 -2.15 -11.82
N GLU A 246 16.95 -1.22 -11.00
CA GLU A 246 16.98 -1.37 -9.54
C GLU A 246 16.20 -0.25 -8.88
N GLU A 247 15.67 -0.51 -7.70
CA GLU A 247 14.93 0.49 -6.95
C GLU A 247 14.96 0.27 -5.45
N LYS A 248 14.91 1.38 -4.72
CA LYS A 248 14.76 1.43 -3.26
C LYS A 248 13.45 2.11 -2.93
N TRP A 249 12.72 1.55 -1.96
CA TRP A 249 11.48 2.12 -1.49
C TRP A 249 11.36 2.01 0.03
N LEU A 250 10.55 2.87 0.63
CA LEU A 250 10.28 2.82 2.05
C LEU A 250 8.96 2.10 2.32
N MET A 251 8.95 1.27 3.34
CA MET A 251 7.76 0.65 3.91
C MET A 251 7.65 1.01 5.39
N PRO A 252 6.44 1.16 5.96
CA PRO A 252 6.33 1.42 7.39
C PRO A 252 6.80 0.20 8.17
N HIS A 253 7.52 0.45 9.25
CA HIS A 253 7.85 -0.58 10.23
C HIS A 253 6.62 -0.82 11.10
N ILE A 254 5.79 -1.78 10.74
CA ILE A 254 4.60 -2.17 11.50
C ILE A 254 5.01 -3.09 12.65
N GLN A 255 4.69 -2.66 13.85
CA GLN A 255 4.91 -3.46 15.06
C GLN A 255 3.80 -4.48 15.24
N THR A 256 4.15 -5.63 15.80
CA THR A 256 3.18 -6.58 16.34
C THR A 256 2.22 -5.87 17.29
N GLY A 257 0.92 -5.98 17.05
CA GLY A 257 -0.10 -5.29 17.84
C GLY A 257 -0.97 -4.34 17.02
N CYS A 258 -0.61 -4.09 15.76
CA CYS A 258 -1.43 -3.34 14.80
C CYS A 258 -2.00 -2.05 15.40
N ASN A 259 -1.14 -1.17 15.90
CA ASN A 259 -1.57 0.12 16.40
C ASN A 259 -2.03 0.99 15.22
N ILE A 260 -3.34 1.20 15.13
CA ILE A 260 -3.95 2.01 14.09
C ILE A 260 -4.13 3.44 14.61
N ASP A 261 -3.59 4.38 13.86
CA ASP A 261 -3.81 5.80 14.08
C ASP A 261 -4.92 6.28 13.16
N TYR A 262 -6.07 6.54 13.74
CA TYR A 262 -7.28 6.92 12.98
C TYR A 262 -7.34 8.41 12.63
N GLY A 263 -6.46 9.22 13.21
CA GLY A 263 -6.50 10.66 13.08
C GLY A 263 -7.22 11.35 14.23
N THR A 264 -7.63 12.61 14.04
CA THR A 264 -8.25 13.45 15.07
C THR A 264 -9.23 14.45 14.47
N GLY A 265 -10.38 14.64 15.12
CA GLY A 265 -11.40 15.61 14.71
C GLY A 265 -11.87 15.36 13.26
N ARG A 266 -11.58 16.31 12.38
CA ARG A 266 -11.94 16.27 10.95
C ARG A 266 -10.86 15.71 10.03
N LEU A 267 -9.71 15.35 10.58
CA LEU A 267 -8.60 14.73 9.87
C LEU A 267 -8.58 13.23 10.19
N LEU A 268 -8.84 12.40 9.17
CA LEU A 268 -8.77 10.95 9.27
C LEU A 268 -7.54 10.44 8.51
N PHE A 269 -6.90 9.41 9.06
CA PHE A 269 -5.83 8.67 8.39
C PHE A 269 -6.36 7.34 7.87
N ALA A 270 -6.01 6.94 6.64
CA ALA A 270 -6.46 5.69 6.05
C ALA A 270 -5.33 4.98 5.27
N GLY A 271 -5.38 3.67 5.21
CA GLY A 271 -4.36 2.85 4.56
C GLY A 271 -3.06 2.81 5.34
N GLU A 272 -1.96 2.78 4.60
CA GLU A 272 -0.61 2.60 5.14
C GLU A 272 -0.21 3.72 6.12
N VAL A 273 -0.66 4.94 5.92
CA VAL A 273 -0.41 6.07 6.83
C VAL A 273 -1.06 5.85 8.20
N ALA A 274 -2.22 5.20 8.25
CA ALA A 274 -2.90 4.84 9.50
C ALA A 274 -2.28 3.60 10.18
N GLY A 275 -1.53 2.80 9.44
CA GLY A 275 -0.99 1.52 9.91
C GLY A 275 -1.76 0.30 9.39
N PHE A 276 -2.67 0.47 8.43
CA PHE A 276 -3.35 -0.65 7.78
C PHE A 276 -2.44 -1.29 6.73
N LEU A 277 -1.65 -2.26 7.19
CA LEU A 277 -0.73 -3.05 6.37
C LEU A 277 -0.67 -4.47 6.93
N ASN A 278 -1.01 -5.46 6.10
CA ASN A 278 -0.85 -6.87 6.44
C ASN A 278 0.65 -7.27 6.42
N PRO A 279 1.04 -8.35 7.09
CA PRO A 279 2.37 -8.92 6.94
C PRO A 279 2.71 -9.16 5.47
N MET A 280 4.00 -9.24 5.16
CA MET A 280 4.53 -9.40 3.80
C MET A 280 4.20 -8.22 2.87
N GLY A 281 3.86 -7.05 3.44
CA GLY A 281 3.63 -5.83 2.67
C GLY A 281 2.31 -5.80 1.89
N GLU A 282 1.34 -6.67 2.17
CA GLU A 282 0.01 -6.61 1.55
C GLU A 282 -0.80 -5.45 2.17
N GLY A 283 -0.85 -4.33 1.47
CA GLY A 283 -1.54 -3.11 1.91
C GLY A 283 -2.67 -2.67 0.99
N ILE A 284 -2.88 -3.32 -0.16
CA ILE A 284 -3.90 -2.89 -1.13
C ILE A 284 -5.29 -3.16 -0.58
N SER A 285 -5.58 -4.39 -0.13
CA SER A 285 -6.88 -4.74 0.42
C SER A 285 -7.20 -3.93 1.69
N ALA A 286 -6.26 -3.90 2.63
CA ALA A 286 -6.42 -3.14 3.87
C ALA A 286 -6.58 -1.62 3.62
N GLY A 287 -5.84 -1.10 2.63
CA GLY A 287 -5.97 0.28 2.18
C GLY A 287 -7.36 0.60 1.62
N MET A 288 -7.88 -0.23 0.71
CA MET A 288 -9.20 -0.04 0.11
C MET A 288 -10.31 -0.14 1.17
N GLU A 289 -10.26 -1.13 2.06
CA GLU A 289 -11.25 -1.28 3.13
C GLU A 289 -11.25 -0.09 4.08
N SER A 290 -10.07 0.35 4.55
CA SER A 290 -9.97 1.50 5.45
C SER A 290 -10.35 2.81 4.78
N GLY A 291 -9.98 3.03 3.51
CA GLY A 291 -10.39 4.18 2.73
C GLY A 291 -11.90 4.27 2.54
N ASN A 292 -12.55 3.14 2.18
CA ASN A 292 -14.00 3.05 2.08
C ASN A 292 -14.67 3.32 3.44
N ALA A 293 -14.17 2.71 4.52
CA ALA A 293 -14.72 2.90 5.87
C ALA A 293 -14.65 4.36 6.34
N ALA A 294 -13.51 5.02 6.12
CA ALA A 294 -13.35 6.44 6.46
C ALA A 294 -14.33 7.33 5.67
N ALA A 295 -14.47 7.05 4.37
CA ALA A 295 -15.39 7.77 3.49
C ALA A 295 -16.86 7.62 3.92
N LEU A 296 -17.30 6.39 4.21
CA LEU A 296 -18.66 6.11 4.68
C LEU A 296 -18.94 6.79 6.02
N ALA A 297 -18.01 6.72 6.97
CA ALA A 297 -18.15 7.34 8.28
C ALA A 297 -18.30 8.87 8.16
N ILE A 298 -17.52 9.53 7.29
CA ILE A 298 -17.67 10.96 7.02
C ILE A 298 -19.04 11.25 6.40
N ALA A 299 -19.45 10.49 5.39
CA ALA A 299 -20.70 10.74 4.68
C ALA A 299 -21.93 10.60 5.61
N GLU A 300 -21.93 9.60 6.49
CA GLU A 300 -23.04 9.35 7.42
C GLU A 300 -23.06 10.31 8.62
N HIS A 301 -21.89 10.80 9.04
CA HIS A 301 -21.75 11.69 10.20
C HIS A 301 -21.17 13.08 9.84
N PHE A 302 -21.51 13.61 8.67
CA PHE A 302 -20.87 14.78 8.08
C PHE A 302 -20.86 16.03 9.00
N ASN A 303 -21.87 16.19 9.85
CA ASN A 303 -21.96 17.31 10.79
C ASN A 303 -21.49 17.00 12.22
N ALA A 304 -21.03 15.75 12.47
CA ALA A 304 -20.63 15.26 13.78
C ALA A 304 -19.25 14.57 13.71
N PRO A 305 -18.12 15.33 13.71
CA PRO A 305 -16.79 14.78 13.48
C PRO A 305 -16.37 13.68 14.47
N ASP A 306 -16.73 13.82 15.74
CA ASP A 306 -16.41 12.80 16.75
C ASP A 306 -17.17 11.50 16.48
N SER A 307 -18.41 11.57 16.01
CA SER A 307 -19.19 10.41 15.57
C SER A 307 -18.60 9.78 14.30
N ALA A 308 -18.13 10.59 13.34
CA ALA A 308 -17.46 10.09 12.15
C ALA A 308 -16.19 9.32 12.52
N LEU A 309 -15.37 9.82 13.42
CA LEU A 309 -14.15 9.16 13.86
C LEU A 309 -14.46 7.88 14.66
N ALA A 310 -15.50 7.87 15.49
CA ALA A 310 -15.94 6.69 16.22
C ALA A 310 -16.46 5.62 15.26
N ASP A 311 -17.33 5.96 14.33
CA ASP A 311 -17.88 5.05 13.32
C ASP A 311 -16.78 4.47 12.40
N TYR A 312 -15.78 5.28 12.02
CA TYR A 312 -14.62 4.79 11.28
C TYR A 312 -13.86 3.70 12.04
N ARG A 313 -13.65 3.88 13.34
CA ARG A 313 -13.03 2.86 14.19
C ARG A 313 -13.87 1.57 14.22
N ASP A 314 -15.18 1.70 14.42
CA ASP A 314 -16.09 0.57 14.49
C ASP A 314 -16.14 -0.22 13.18
N ARG A 315 -16.22 0.45 12.03
CA ARG A 315 -16.20 -0.16 10.68
C ARG A 315 -14.93 -0.94 10.40
N THR A 316 -13.81 -0.59 11.03
CA THR A 316 -12.50 -1.23 10.78
C THR A 316 -12.11 -2.25 11.85
N ILE A 317 -12.94 -2.53 12.86
CA ILE A 317 -12.66 -3.53 13.89
C ILE A 317 -12.32 -4.89 13.28
N MET A 318 -13.15 -5.37 12.33
CA MET A 318 -12.94 -6.68 11.69
C MET A 318 -11.66 -6.70 10.85
N LEU A 319 -11.35 -5.62 10.14
CA LEU A 319 -10.10 -5.48 9.41
C LEU A 319 -8.89 -5.53 10.36
N LYS A 320 -8.93 -4.77 11.45
CA LYS A 320 -7.88 -4.79 12.47
C LYS A 320 -7.69 -6.18 13.05
N THR A 321 -8.77 -6.85 13.45
CA THR A 321 -8.72 -8.21 13.99
C THR A 321 -8.13 -9.21 12.98
N TYR A 322 -8.48 -9.07 11.70
CA TYR A 322 -7.90 -9.89 10.64
C TYR A 322 -6.39 -9.65 10.54
N MET A 323 -5.95 -8.40 10.53
CA MET A 323 -4.53 -8.05 10.48
C MET A 323 -3.76 -8.57 11.68
N GLU A 324 -4.29 -8.44 12.90
CA GLU A 324 -3.69 -8.97 14.13
C GLU A 324 -3.46 -10.48 14.04
N ARG A 325 -4.42 -11.23 13.51
CA ARG A 325 -4.28 -12.68 13.27
C ARG A 325 -3.18 -12.99 12.26
N GLN A 326 -3.10 -12.24 11.16
CA GLN A 326 -2.07 -12.40 10.14
C GLN A 326 -0.67 -12.12 10.72
N TRP A 327 -0.52 -11.04 11.49
CA TRP A 327 0.73 -10.71 12.15
C TRP A 327 1.12 -11.77 13.19
N HIS A 328 0.17 -12.27 13.97
CA HIS A 328 0.43 -13.35 14.92
C HIS A 328 0.91 -14.63 14.21
N PHE A 329 0.30 -14.97 13.08
CA PHE A 329 0.71 -16.10 12.28
C PHE A 329 2.15 -15.94 11.77
N VAL A 330 2.49 -14.83 11.12
CA VAL A 330 3.83 -14.61 10.56
C VAL A 330 4.90 -14.55 11.66
N THR A 331 4.61 -13.94 12.80
CA THR A 331 5.54 -13.93 13.95
C THR A 331 5.80 -15.34 14.54
N SER A 332 4.92 -16.29 14.30
CA SER A 332 5.16 -17.70 14.66
C SER A 332 6.10 -18.41 13.67
N MET A 333 6.28 -17.87 12.47
CA MET A 333 7.09 -18.44 11.39
C MET A 333 8.50 -17.88 11.34
N ALA A 334 8.71 -16.64 11.79
CA ALA A 334 10.02 -16.00 11.77
C ALA A 334 10.21 -15.02 12.92
N GLU A 335 11.37 -15.13 13.60
CA GLU A 335 11.76 -14.25 14.70
C GLU A 335 11.91 -12.80 14.27
N SER A 336 12.32 -12.55 13.00
CA SER A 336 12.49 -11.20 12.44
C SER A 336 11.22 -10.34 12.51
N PHE A 337 10.04 -10.98 12.53
CA PHE A 337 8.73 -10.31 12.64
C PHE A 337 8.27 -10.10 14.09
N LYS A 338 8.95 -10.68 15.08
CA LYS A 338 8.63 -10.47 16.51
C LYS A 338 9.24 -9.20 17.07
N MET A 339 10.35 -8.76 16.49
CA MET A 339 11.11 -7.61 16.97
C MET A 339 10.63 -6.35 16.26
N GLY A 340 9.66 -5.69 16.85
CA GLY A 340 9.19 -4.36 16.47
C GLY A 340 9.75 -3.28 17.35
#